data_d8a6a1ee18b96d8e342da3e70ca731fa
#
_entry.id   d8a6a1ee18b96d8e342da3e70ca731fa
#
_cell.length_a   1.000
_cell.length_b   1.000
_cell.length_c   1.000
_cell.angle_alpha   90.00
_cell.angle_beta   90.00
_cell.angle_gamma   90.00
#
_symmetry.space_group_name_H-M   'P 1'
#
loop_
_entity.id
_entity.type
_entity.pdbx_description
1 polymer ?
#
loop_
_entity_poly.entity_id
_entity_poly.type
_entity_poly.pdbx_seq_one_letter_code
_entity_poly.pdbx_strand_id
1 'polypeptide(L)'
;SLFMVYQSFFVGGGPGSSWTLYPPLSVEGQPELSLDTMVLGLHTVGIGSLLGAINFMVTIQNMRSTAVTLDQVSMFVWTSYLTSFLLVLSVPVLAGSLLFLLLDRNFNTSFYDTSKGGNPLLYQHLFWFFGHPEVYVIILPVFGIISEAVLFLTDKDRLFGQTSMTF
;
A
#
# COMPACT_ATOMS: atom_id res chain seq x y z
N SER A 1 -14.59 -3.54 -0.08
CA SER A 1 -13.71 -3.10 -1.18
C SER A 1 -13.97 -3.89 -2.46
N LEU A 2 -13.87 -5.22 -2.42
CA LEU A 2 -14.07 -6.08 -3.59
C LEU A 2 -15.42 -5.81 -4.30
N PHE A 3 -16.48 -5.66 -3.54
CA PHE A 3 -17.80 -5.31 -4.07
C PHE A 3 -17.79 -3.98 -4.83
N MET A 4 -17.14 -2.95 -4.30
CA MET A 4 -17.05 -1.64 -4.95
C MET A 4 -16.25 -1.70 -6.25
N VAL A 5 -15.13 -2.41 -6.26
CA VAL A 5 -14.33 -2.60 -7.47
C VAL A 5 -15.11 -3.39 -8.52
N TYR A 6 -15.82 -4.43 -8.09
CA TYR A 6 -16.66 -5.22 -8.97
C TYR A 6 -17.84 -4.43 -9.54
N GLN A 7 -18.47 -3.59 -8.71
CA GLN A 7 -19.56 -2.72 -9.13
C GLN A 7 -19.11 -1.68 -10.16
N SER A 8 -17.84 -1.24 -10.15
CA SER A 8 -17.33 -0.29 -11.14
C SER A 8 -17.48 -0.81 -12.58
N PHE A 9 -17.40 -2.11 -12.78
CA PHE A 9 -17.65 -2.75 -14.08
C PHE A 9 -19.10 -2.58 -14.54
N PHE A 10 -20.06 -2.71 -13.64
CA PHE A 10 -21.48 -2.62 -13.98
C PHE A 10 -21.98 -1.19 -14.19
N VAL A 11 -21.34 -0.21 -13.57
CA VAL A 11 -21.75 1.21 -13.60
C VAL A 11 -21.21 1.97 -14.82
N GLY A 12 -20.32 1.40 -15.60
CA GLY A 12 -19.78 2.07 -16.77
C GLY A 12 -18.78 1.23 -17.56
N GLY A 13 -18.80 -0.09 -17.37
CA GLY A 13 -17.87 -1.00 -18.06
C GLY A 13 -16.46 -1.00 -17.50
N GLY A 14 -16.26 -0.38 -16.34
CA GLY A 14 -14.95 -0.23 -15.70
C GLY A 14 -14.24 1.08 -16.09
N PRO A 15 -13.26 1.51 -15.28
CA PRO A 15 -12.48 2.72 -15.58
C PRO A 15 -11.58 2.50 -16.80
N GLY A 16 -11.58 3.45 -17.73
CA GLY A 16 -10.73 3.47 -18.93
C GLY A 16 -9.34 4.04 -18.67
N SER A 17 -8.84 3.93 -17.45
CA SER A 17 -7.52 4.41 -17.04
C SER A 17 -6.65 3.26 -16.56
N SER A 18 -5.33 3.50 -16.50
CA SER A 18 -4.39 2.58 -15.86
C SER A 18 -4.68 2.46 -14.36
N TRP A 19 -4.14 1.43 -13.71
CA TRP A 19 -4.23 1.25 -12.26
C TRP A 19 -3.62 2.43 -11.48
N THR A 20 -2.71 3.18 -12.10
CA THR A 20 -2.10 4.39 -11.51
C THR A 20 -3.02 5.60 -11.49
N LEU A 21 -4.11 5.60 -12.27
CA LEU A 21 -5.14 6.63 -12.29
C LEU A 21 -4.61 8.06 -12.50
N TYR A 22 -3.69 8.24 -13.43
CA TYR A 22 -3.07 9.55 -13.68
C TYR A 22 -4.08 10.60 -14.18
N PRO A 23 -4.14 11.78 -13.56
CA PRO A 23 -4.81 12.92 -14.14
C PRO A 23 -4.00 13.49 -15.34
N PRO A 24 -4.61 14.20 -16.30
CA PRO A 24 -6.02 14.56 -16.33
C PRO A 24 -6.98 13.47 -16.84
N LEU A 25 -6.48 12.32 -17.33
CA LEU A 25 -7.33 11.25 -17.88
C LEU A 25 -8.34 10.73 -16.85
N SER A 26 -7.90 10.56 -15.61
CA SER A 26 -8.78 10.07 -14.52
C SER A 26 -9.77 11.13 -14.02
N VAL A 27 -9.55 12.42 -14.28
CA VAL A 27 -10.47 13.49 -13.87
C VAL A 27 -11.44 13.83 -15.00
N GLU A 28 -10.93 14.25 -16.17
CA GLU A 28 -11.74 14.74 -17.28
C GLU A 28 -12.05 13.67 -18.32
N GLY A 29 -11.14 12.73 -18.52
CA GLY A 29 -11.26 11.68 -19.54
C GLY A 29 -12.20 10.53 -19.15
N GLN A 30 -12.66 10.47 -17.91
CA GLN A 30 -13.51 9.40 -17.37
C GLN A 30 -14.69 10.01 -16.59
N PRO A 31 -15.71 10.57 -17.28
CA PRO A 31 -16.80 11.28 -16.61
C PRO A 31 -17.79 10.37 -15.86
N GLU A 32 -17.72 9.06 -16.06
CA GLU A 32 -18.65 8.11 -15.47
C GLU A 32 -18.30 7.76 -14.02
N LEU A 33 -19.28 7.20 -13.28
CA LEU A 33 -19.16 6.83 -11.87
C LEU A 33 -18.24 5.62 -11.64
N SER A 34 -17.85 4.88 -12.67
CA SER A 34 -17.02 3.68 -12.53
C SER A 34 -15.67 3.98 -11.87
N LEU A 35 -15.03 5.09 -12.22
CA LEU A 35 -13.76 5.49 -11.61
C LEU A 35 -13.95 5.90 -10.14
N ASP A 36 -15.00 6.63 -9.81
CA ASP A 36 -15.32 7.01 -8.42
C ASP A 36 -15.53 5.78 -7.54
N THR A 37 -16.26 4.80 -8.04
CA THR A 37 -16.50 3.53 -7.33
C THR A 37 -15.21 2.74 -7.14
N MET A 38 -14.34 2.71 -8.14
CA MET A 38 -13.01 2.08 -8.03
C MET A 38 -12.14 2.79 -6.99
N VAL A 39 -12.10 4.11 -6.98
CA VAL A 39 -11.33 4.90 -6.00
C VAL A 39 -11.84 4.67 -4.59
N LEU A 40 -13.14 4.62 -4.37
CA LEU A 40 -13.72 4.27 -3.07
C LEU A 40 -13.35 2.84 -2.64
N GLY A 41 -13.31 1.92 -3.58
CA GLY A 41 -12.83 0.55 -3.35
C GLY A 41 -11.38 0.54 -2.88
N LEU A 42 -10.51 1.31 -3.52
CA LEU A 42 -9.10 1.46 -3.13
C LEU A 42 -8.94 2.10 -1.75
N HIS A 43 -9.74 3.10 -1.41
CA HIS A 43 -9.77 3.67 -0.05
C HIS A 43 -10.13 2.62 1.00
N THR A 44 -11.13 1.80 0.73
CA THR A 44 -11.55 0.73 1.65
C THR A 44 -10.46 -0.32 1.84
N VAL A 45 -9.77 -0.71 0.76
CA VAL A 45 -8.59 -1.59 0.82
C VAL A 45 -7.49 -0.95 1.67
N GLY A 46 -7.22 0.34 1.45
CA GLY A 46 -6.21 1.09 2.20
C GLY A 46 -6.48 1.12 3.70
N ILE A 47 -7.73 1.37 4.09
CA ILE A 47 -8.14 1.33 5.51
C ILE A 47 -7.91 -0.06 6.10
N GLY A 48 -8.31 -1.11 5.39
CA GLY A 48 -8.09 -2.50 5.82
C GLY A 48 -6.60 -2.83 5.98
N SER A 49 -5.77 -2.43 5.02
CA SER A 49 -4.32 -2.63 5.07
C SER A 49 -3.67 -1.87 6.23
N LEU A 50 -4.11 -0.64 6.48
CA LEU A 50 -3.60 0.18 7.58
C LEU A 50 -3.93 -0.45 8.94
N LEU A 51 -5.17 -0.88 9.13
CA LEU A 51 -5.59 -1.56 10.37
C LEU A 51 -4.85 -2.88 10.57
N GLY A 52 -4.65 -3.65 9.50
CA GLY A 52 -3.86 -4.87 9.52
C GLY A 52 -2.40 -4.62 9.89
N ALA A 53 -1.79 -3.58 9.34
CA ALA A 53 -0.41 -3.19 9.67
C ALA A 53 -0.25 -2.80 11.14
N ILE A 54 -1.18 -2.01 11.68
CA ILE A 54 -1.19 -1.66 13.11
C ILE A 54 -1.34 -2.92 13.97
N ASN A 55 -2.22 -3.83 13.58
CA ASN A 55 -2.42 -5.09 14.28
C ASN A 55 -1.13 -5.92 14.32
N PHE A 56 -0.42 -6.08 13.19
CA PHE A 56 0.86 -6.79 13.16
C PHE A 56 1.92 -6.12 14.01
N MET A 57 2.04 -4.80 13.96
CA MET A 57 3.00 -4.06 14.77
C MET A 57 2.76 -4.30 16.27
N VAL A 58 1.53 -4.15 16.72
CA VAL A 58 1.16 -4.34 18.14
C VAL A 58 1.37 -5.80 18.56
N THR A 59 1.00 -6.75 17.72
CA THR A 59 1.17 -8.17 18.00
C THR A 59 2.65 -8.52 18.16
N ILE A 60 3.50 -8.06 17.27
CA ILE A 60 4.94 -8.34 17.31
C ILE A 60 5.60 -7.65 18.51
N GLN A 61 5.19 -6.43 18.85
CA GLN A 61 5.77 -5.69 19.98
C GLN A 61 5.35 -6.25 21.33
N ASN A 62 4.08 -6.58 21.51
CA ASN A 62 3.49 -6.83 22.83
C ASN A 62 3.14 -8.30 23.10
N MET A 63 3.01 -9.12 22.08
CA MET A 63 2.52 -10.50 22.21
C MET A 63 3.60 -11.55 21.95
N ARG A 64 4.87 -11.18 22.01
CA ARG A 64 5.98 -12.14 21.96
C ARG A 64 6.01 -12.98 23.23
N SER A 65 6.59 -14.19 23.14
CA SER A 65 6.88 -14.99 24.33
C SER A 65 7.90 -14.24 25.23
N THR A 66 7.81 -14.44 26.53
CA THR A 66 8.65 -13.75 27.53
C THR A 66 10.15 -14.05 27.36
N ALA A 67 10.49 -15.16 26.73
CA ALA A 67 11.88 -15.58 26.48
C ALA A 67 12.48 -15.02 25.18
N VAL A 68 11.70 -14.36 24.31
CA VAL A 68 12.14 -13.89 23.00
C VAL A 68 12.15 -12.37 22.96
N THR A 69 13.32 -11.78 22.72
CA THR A 69 13.48 -10.36 22.49
C THR A 69 13.28 -10.01 21.00
N LEU A 70 13.16 -8.72 20.66
CA LEU A 70 13.06 -8.28 19.26
C LEU A 70 14.28 -8.68 18.41
N ASP A 71 15.45 -8.81 19.03
CA ASP A 71 16.67 -9.24 18.34
C ASP A 71 16.71 -10.76 18.06
N GLN A 72 15.82 -11.50 18.68
CA GLN A 72 15.76 -12.97 18.61
C GLN A 72 14.57 -13.49 17.79
N VAL A 73 13.75 -12.61 17.26
CA VAL A 73 12.62 -13.01 16.41
C VAL A 73 13.14 -13.58 15.07
N SER A 74 12.34 -14.44 14.46
CA SER A 74 12.67 -15.01 13.16
C SER A 74 12.77 -13.93 12.08
N MET A 75 13.46 -14.23 10.99
CA MET A 75 13.59 -13.29 9.87
C MET A 75 12.23 -12.94 9.27
N PHE A 76 11.31 -13.89 9.19
CA PHE A 76 9.95 -13.63 8.72
C PHE A 76 9.20 -12.62 9.61
N VAL A 77 9.31 -12.76 10.92
CA VAL A 77 8.68 -11.81 11.87
C VAL A 77 9.29 -10.43 11.73
N TRP A 78 10.60 -10.33 11.59
CA TRP A 78 11.31 -9.07 11.41
C TRP A 78 10.92 -8.36 10.10
N THR A 79 10.90 -9.10 8.99
CA THR A 79 10.48 -8.54 7.70
C THR A 79 9.01 -8.12 7.70
N SER A 80 8.13 -8.87 8.34
CA SER A 80 6.73 -8.51 8.50
C SER A 80 6.54 -7.26 9.36
N TYR A 81 7.37 -7.09 10.36
CA TYR A 81 7.36 -5.90 11.22
C TYR A 81 7.76 -4.65 10.45
N LEU A 82 8.86 -4.71 9.69
CA LEU A 82 9.29 -3.61 8.81
C LEU A 82 8.26 -3.28 7.72
N THR A 83 7.66 -4.31 7.13
CA THR A 83 6.57 -4.15 6.16
C THR A 83 5.40 -3.38 6.74
N SER A 84 5.03 -3.66 7.98
CA SER A 84 3.95 -2.95 8.68
C SER A 84 4.25 -1.47 8.87
N PHE A 85 5.50 -1.11 9.18
CA PHE A 85 5.92 0.29 9.24
C PHE A 85 5.80 0.99 7.89
N LEU A 86 6.25 0.34 6.81
CA LEU A 86 6.12 0.90 5.46
C LEU A 86 4.66 1.16 5.10
N LEU A 87 3.76 0.25 5.42
CA LEU A 87 2.32 0.43 5.18
C LEU A 87 1.74 1.60 5.97
N VAL A 88 2.06 1.72 7.24
CA VAL A 88 1.56 2.82 8.09
C VAL A 88 2.01 4.19 7.58
N LEU A 89 3.21 4.28 7.01
CA LEU A 89 3.75 5.54 6.48
C LEU A 89 3.24 5.87 5.08
N SER A 90 3.06 4.87 4.22
CA SER A 90 2.76 5.08 2.79
C SER A 90 1.27 5.13 2.46
N VAL A 91 0.46 4.29 3.08
CA VAL A 91 -0.98 4.18 2.76
C VAL A 91 -1.76 5.48 2.99
N PRO A 92 -1.55 6.27 4.07
CA PRO A 92 -2.23 7.56 4.23
C PRO A 92 -1.94 8.55 3.10
N VAL A 93 -0.74 8.56 2.53
CA VAL A 93 -0.38 9.42 1.40
C VAL A 93 -1.15 9.03 0.15
N LEU A 94 -1.27 7.75 -0.13
CA LEU A 94 -2.13 7.25 -1.22
C LEU A 94 -3.58 7.67 -1.02
N ALA A 95 -4.12 7.48 0.18
CA ALA A 95 -5.48 7.88 0.50
C ALA A 95 -5.72 9.37 0.27
N GLY A 96 -4.78 10.22 0.65
CA GLY A 96 -4.83 11.66 0.41
C GLY A 96 -4.82 12.01 -1.08
N SER A 97 -3.95 11.38 -1.88
CA SER A 97 -3.87 11.61 -3.32
C SER A 97 -5.16 11.21 -4.05
N LEU A 98 -5.74 10.08 -3.67
CA LEU A 98 -7.01 9.62 -4.22
C LEU A 98 -8.20 10.47 -3.75
N LEU A 99 -8.16 10.99 -2.53
CA LEU A 99 -9.16 11.94 -2.05
C LEU A 99 -9.16 13.22 -2.87
N PHE A 100 -7.99 13.79 -3.16
CA PHE A 100 -7.89 14.97 -4.04
C PHE A 100 -8.41 14.67 -5.44
N LEU A 101 -8.17 13.47 -5.96
CA LEU A 101 -8.72 13.03 -7.23
C LEU A 101 -10.25 13.01 -7.21
N LEU A 102 -10.87 12.47 -6.15
CA LEU A 102 -12.33 12.48 -5.98
C LEU A 102 -12.89 13.89 -5.88
N LEU A 103 -12.22 14.78 -5.16
CA LEU A 103 -12.63 16.17 -5.03
C LEU A 103 -12.57 16.91 -6.38
N ASP A 104 -11.53 16.71 -7.17
CA ASP A 104 -11.40 17.30 -8.50
C ASP A 104 -12.49 16.78 -9.46
N ARG A 105 -12.90 15.52 -9.33
CA ARG A 105 -13.94 14.91 -10.15
C ARG A 105 -15.35 15.38 -9.79
N ASN A 106 -15.66 15.51 -8.49
CA ASN A 106 -17.04 15.67 -8.02
C ASN A 106 -17.33 17.08 -7.46
N PHE A 107 -16.34 17.79 -6.97
CA PHE A 107 -16.51 19.08 -6.28
C PHE A 107 -15.86 20.26 -6.98
N ASN A 108 -15.43 20.11 -8.24
CA ASN A 108 -14.79 21.14 -9.04
C ASN A 108 -13.57 21.82 -8.39
N THR A 109 -12.87 21.10 -7.53
CA THR A 109 -11.56 21.52 -7.03
C THR A 109 -10.52 21.42 -8.15
N SER A 110 -9.36 22.01 -7.96
CA SER A 110 -8.33 22.13 -9.00
C SER A 110 -6.94 21.72 -8.53
N PHE A 111 -6.87 20.70 -7.67
CA PHE A 111 -5.57 20.18 -7.18
C PHE A 111 -4.65 19.72 -8.33
N TYR A 112 -5.23 19.11 -9.36
CA TYR A 112 -4.52 18.54 -10.51
C TYR A 112 -4.85 19.24 -11.84
N ASP A 113 -5.63 20.31 -11.84
CA ASP A 113 -6.04 21.03 -13.02
C ASP A 113 -5.10 22.23 -13.27
N THR A 114 -4.34 22.19 -14.36
CA THR A 114 -3.40 23.22 -14.74
C THR A 114 -4.06 24.54 -15.09
N SER A 115 -5.28 24.51 -15.62
CA SER A 115 -6.01 25.73 -16.02
C SER A 115 -6.36 26.62 -14.84
N LYS A 116 -6.44 26.05 -13.64
CA LYS A 116 -6.80 26.75 -12.40
C LYS A 116 -5.66 26.77 -11.36
N GLY A 117 -4.43 26.53 -11.79
CA GLY A 117 -3.25 26.58 -10.93
C GLY A 117 -2.87 25.28 -10.26
N GLY A 118 -3.54 24.17 -10.56
CA GLY A 118 -3.16 22.85 -10.09
C GLY A 118 -2.03 22.23 -10.92
N ASN A 119 -1.55 21.07 -10.49
CA ASN A 119 -0.48 20.37 -11.20
C ASN A 119 -0.70 18.84 -11.18
N PRO A 120 -0.88 18.21 -12.36
CA PRO A 120 -0.99 16.74 -12.45
C PRO A 120 0.24 15.99 -11.94
N LEU A 121 1.42 16.62 -12.00
CA LEU A 121 2.66 16.05 -11.46
C LEU A 121 2.58 15.83 -9.94
N LEU A 122 1.82 16.68 -9.23
CA LEU A 122 1.57 16.49 -7.80
C LEU A 122 0.96 15.12 -7.50
N TYR A 123 -0.01 14.69 -8.31
CA TYR A 123 -0.58 13.36 -8.17
C TYR A 123 0.47 12.25 -8.34
N GLN A 124 1.31 12.37 -9.36
CA GLN A 124 2.35 11.38 -9.61
C GLN A 124 3.33 11.29 -8.44
N HIS A 125 3.76 12.40 -7.88
CA HIS A 125 4.63 12.42 -6.71
C HIS A 125 3.97 11.76 -5.48
N LEU A 126 2.73 12.12 -5.17
CA LEU A 126 2.00 11.54 -4.04
C LEU A 126 1.72 10.06 -4.25
N PHE A 127 1.30 9.67 -5.46
CA PHE A 127 1.02 8.29 -5.79
C PHE A 127 2.29 7.42 -5.64
N TRP A 128 3.41 7.86 -6.20
CA TRP A 128 4.65 7.09 -6.16
C TRP A 128 5.39 7.15 -4.81
N PHE A 129 5.06 8.11 -3.98
CA PHE A 129 5.46 8.05 -2.57
C PHE A 129 4.88 6.83 -1.85
N PHE A 130 3.69 6.40 -2.23
CA PHE A 130 3.12 5.12 -1.85
C PHE A 130 3.64 3.98 -2.73
N GLY A 131 3.67 4.17 -4.04
CA GLY A 131 3.86 3.09 -5.02
C GLY A 131 5.21 2.39 -4.91
N HIS A 132 6.30 3.09 -4.61
CA HIS A 132 7.60 2.46 -4.41
C HIS A 132 7.67 1.68 -3.08
N PRO A 133 7.25 2.22 -1.93
CA PRO A 133 7.15 1.41 -0.72
C PRO A 133 6.27 0.16 -0.88
N GLU A 134 5.23 0.23 -1.70
CA GLU A 134 4.34 -0.92 -1.98
C GLU A 134 5.10 -2.12 -2.56
N VAL A 135 6.02 -1.90 -3.48
CA VAL A 135 6.82 -3.01 -4.05
C VAL A 135 7.72 -3.65 -3.01
N TYR A 136 8.25 -2.88 -2.07
CA TYR A 136 9.01 -3.42 -0.93
C TYR A 136 8.11 -4.14 0.08
N VAL A 137 6.91 -3.64 0.30
CA VAL A 137 5.88 -4.32 1.12
C VAL A 137 5.58 -5.71 0.58
N ILE A 138 5.57 -5.87 -0.74
CA ILE A 138 5.34 -7.17 -1.38
C ILE A 138 6.53 -8.10 -1.20
N ILE A 139 7.76 -7.62 -1.40
CA ILE A 139 8.95 -8.47 -1.47
C ILE A 139 9.54 -8.86 -0.11
N LEU A 140 9.46 -7.97 0.90
CA LEU A 140 10.10 -8.21 2.19
C LEU A 140 9.57 -9.47 2.91
N PRO A 141 8.26 -9.70 3.03
CA PRO A 141 7.76 -10.94 3.63
C PRO A 141 8.20 -12.19 2.87
N VAL A 142 8.32 -12.11 1.54
CA VAL A 142 8.80 -13.21 0.70
C VAL A 142 10.25 -13.53 1.02
N PHE A 143 11.10 -12.53 1.18
CA PHE A 143 12.49 -12.74 1.63
C PHE A 143 12.55 -13.39 3.01
N GLY A 144 11.66 -13.00 3.92
CA GLY A 144 11.52 -13.65 5.22
C GLY A 144 11.15 -15.13 5.10
N ILE A 145 10.17 -15.46 4.28
CA ILE A 145 9.73 -16.84 4.03
C ILE A 145 10.87 -17.69 3.44
N ILE A 146 11.56 -17.17 2.42
CA ILE A 146 12.69 -17.87 1.79
C ILE A 146 13.82 -18.10 2.79
N SER A 147 14.13 -17.11 3.62
CA SER A 147 15.15 -17.21 4.66
C SER A 147 14.83 -18.32 5.66
N GLU A 148 13.59 -18.40 6.12
CA GLU A 148 13.14 -19.49 7.00
C GLU A 148 13.19 -20.86 6.32
N ALA A 149 12.78 -20.94 5.05
CA ALA A 149 12.85 -22.18 4.27
C ALA A 149 14.29 -22.66 4.10
N VAL A 150 15.24 -21.76 3.83
CA VAL A 150 16.67 -22.09 3.72
C VAL A 150 17.21 -22.62 5.06
N LEU A 151 16.88 -21.97 6.17
CA LEU A 151 17.27 -22.47 7.50
C LEU A 151 16.79 -23.89 7.76
N PHE A 152 15.51 -24.13 7.48
CA PHE A 152 14.91 -25.45 7.69
C PHE A 152 15.53 -26.52 6.80
N LEU A 153 15.72 -26.24 5.50
CA LEU A 153 16.24 -27.22 4.54
C LEU A 153 17.74 -27.52 4.72
N THR A 154 18.49 -26.55 5.29
CA THR A 154 19.93 -26.73 5.51
C THR A 154 20.27 -27.21 6.93
N ASP A 155 19.27 -27.37 7.77
CA ASP A 155 19.39 -27.80 9.17
C ASP A 155 20.40 -26.92 9.96
N LYS A 156 20.28 -25.59 9.74
CA LYS A 156 21.13 -24.59 10.38
C LYS A 156 20.37 -23.76 11.40
N ASP A 157 21.05 -23.35 12.45
CA ASP A 157 20.46 -22.50 13.49
C ASP A 157 20.40 -21.03 13.07
N ARG A 158 21.26 -20.59 12.17
CA ARG A 158 21.37 -19.19 11.73
C ARG A 158 21.77 -19.07 10.25
N LEU A 159 21.27 -17.99 9.63
CA LEU A 159 21.69 -17.57 8.30
C LEU A 159 23.08 -16.95 8.33
N PHE A 160 23.85 -17.12 7.25
CA PHE A 160 25.10 -16.38 7.05
C PHE A 160 24.79 -14.87 6.98
N GLY A 161 25.46 -14.09 7.82
CA GLY A 161 25.27 -12.64 7.85
C GLY A 161 23.88 -12.18 8.34
N GLN A 162 23.18 -12.97 9.16
CA GLN A 162 21.84 -12.65 9.65
C GLN A 162 21.76 -11.27 10.29
N THR A 163 22.74 -10.87 11.08
CA THR A 163 22.80 -9.52 11.68
C THR A 163 22.87 -8.43 10.62
N SER A 164 23.66 -8.62 9.58
CA SER A 164 23.76 -7.65 8.47
C SER A 164 22.52 -7.61 7.60
N MET A 165 21.75 -8.69 7.53
CA MET A 165 20.47 -8.73 6.81
C MET A 165 19.35 -8.03 7.59
N THR A 166 19.50 -7.92 8.90
CA THR A 166 18.48 -7.28 9.77
C THR A 166 18.60 -5.76 9.72
N PHE A 167 19.78 -5.21 9.56
CA PHE A 167 20.08 -3.77 9.45
C PHE A 167 20.33 -3.33 8.01
#